data_b7e3028a676d5f42f7f10cd28c9f0049
#
_entry.id   b7e3028a676d5f42f7f10cd28c9f0049
#
_cell.length_a   1.000
_cell.length_b   1.000
_cell.length_c   1.000
_cell.angle_alpha   90.00
_cell.angle_beta   90.00
_cell.angle_gamma   90.00
#
_symmetry.space_group_name_H-M   'P 1'
#
loop_
_entity.id
_entity.type
_entity.pdbx_description
1 polymer ?
#
loop_
_entity_poly.entity_id
_entity_poly.type
_entity_poly.pdbx_seq_one_letter_code
_entity_poly.pdbx_strand_id
1 'polypeptide(L)'
;PSCGLCYTRTERCDQATGTRTPFPAECSTDFGRMVFRNPVDNCCAVARRELVARYYAEVRPEEHPEWLTDDQPMWLWCALHAGVCFVDAVTAVHRVLPASVSHSGLYRRRIAFVDSLCDIGLWMDTRYHGGRCRRGLLRKRSSDALWVLSYHGGVGEYLARWWRDVRRTPWLLLCPEGYGLLVKKLLFRRNTDTR
;
A
#
# COMPACT_ATOMS: atom_id res chain seq x y z
N PRO A 1 21.45 -5.24 17.27
CA PRO A 1 21.20 -5.19 15.85
C PRO A 1 21.39 -3.75 15.38
N SER A 2 22.30 -3.58 14.45
CA SER A 2 22.58 -2.27 13.88
C SER A 2 21.38 -1.81 13.06
N CYS A 3 20.87 -0.60 13.34
CA CYS A 3 19.81 0.02 12.55
C CYS A 3 20.27 0.13 11.08
N GLY A 4 19.55 -0.46 10.15
CA GLY A 4 19.86 -0.44 8.72
C GLY A 4 19.00 0.55 7.94
N LEU A 5 17.79 0.82 8.45
CA LEU A 5 16.84 1.80 7.97
C LEU A 5 16.35 2.64 9.14
N CYS A 6 16.41 3.95 9.02
CA CYS A 6 15.81 4.87 9.98
C CYS A 6 14.84 5.79 9.25
N TYR A 7 13.68 6.04 9.82
CA TYR A 7 12.72 7.01 9.28
C TYR A 7 12.11 7.86 10.39
N THR A 8 11.56 8.99 9.99
CA THR A 8 10.95 9.97 10.89
C THR A 8 9.50 10.23 10.50
N ARG A 9 8.82 11.14 11.18
CA ARG A 9 7.54 11.67 10.73
C ARG A 9 7.73 12.72 9.62
N THR A 10 6.71 12.80 8.76
CA THR A 10 6.50 13.92 7.86
C THR A 10 5.20 14.64 8.18
N GLU A 11 5.07 15.88 7.74
CA GLU A 11 3.77 16.52 7.55
C GLU A 11 3.38 16.39 6.08
N ARG A 12 2.22 15.79 5.82
CA ARG A 12 1.60 15.83 4.49
C ARG A 12 0.84 17.13 4.34
N CYS A 13 1.26 17.93 3.37
CA CYS A 13 0.64 19.20 3.04
C CYS A 13 -0.15 19.05 1.74
N ASP A 14 -1.47 19.09 1.83
CA ASP A 14 -2.33 19.18 0.65
C ASP A 14 -2.15 20.58 0.04
N GLN A 15 -1.63 20.63 -1.18
CA GLN A 15 -1.28 21.89 -1.82
C GLN A 15 -2.52 22.71 -2.26
N ALA A 16 -3.64 22.05 -2.49
CA ALA A 16 -4.87 22.73 -2.89
C ALA A 16 -5.57 23.40 -1.70
N THR A 17 -5.53 22.77 -0.52
CA THR A 17 -6.23 23.25 0.68
C THR A 17 -5.30 23.89 1.72
N GLY A 18 -3.99 23.64 1.62
CA GLY A 18 -3.01 24.01 2.64
C GLY A 18 -3.09 23.16 3.92
N THR A 19 -3.99 22.17 3.96
CA THR A 19 -4.17 21.32 5.14
C THR A 19 -2.94 20.47 5.39
N ARG A 20 -2.47 20.44 6.64
CA ARG A 20 -1.33 19.64 7.07
C ARG A 20 -1.79 18.53 8.00
N THR A 21 -1.30 17.31 7.76
CA THR A 21 -1.58 16.13 8.57
C THR A 21 -0.30 15.36 8.85
N PRO A 22 -0.03 14.96 10.12
CA PRO A 22 1.15 14.16 10.43
C PRO A 22 1.06 12.76 9.80
N PHE A 23 2.19 12.24 9.31
CA PHE A 23 2.33 10.90 8.77
C PHE A 23 3.67 10.28 9.23
N PRO A 24 3.71 8.98 9.50
CA PRO A 24 2.57 8.06 9.59
C PRO A 24 1.75 8.30 10.86
N ALA A 25 0.46 7.92 10.83
CA ALA A 25 -0.37 7.91 12.03
C ALA A 25 0.10 6.85 13.03
N GLU A 26 0.58 5.71 12.51
CA GLU A 26 1.16 4.61 13.27
C GLU A 26 2.54 4.28 12.72
N CYS A 27 3.56 4.21 13.57
CA CYS A 27 4.89 3.77 13.20
C CYS A 27 5.00 2.23 13.29
N SER A 28 5.84 1.65 12.44
CA SER A 28 6.15 0.23 12.46
C SER A 28 7.59 0.00 12.03
N THR A 29 8.27 -0.88 12.73
CA THR A 29 9.65 -1.30 12.46
C THR A 29 9.76 -2.78 12.09
N ASP A 30 8.63 -3.44 11.97
CA ASP A 30 8.50 -4.87 11.71
C ASP A 30 7.95 -5.13 10.31
N PHE A 31 8.57 -6.05 9.57
CA PHE A 31 8.14 -6.42 8.21
C PHE A 31 6.68 -6.83 8.16
N GLY A 32 6.24 -7.67 9.11
CA GLY A 32 4.88 -8.21 9.13
C GLY A 32 3.79 -7.15 9.28
N ARG A 33 4.13 -5.96 9.79
CA ARG A 33 3.24 -4.79 9.83
C ARG A 33 3.47 -3.86 8.63
N MET A 34 4.74 -3.60 8.28
CA MET A 34 5.09 -2.70 7.18
C MET A 34 4.56 -3.20 5.83
N VAL A 35 4.49 -4.52 5.62
CA VAL A 35 3.98 -5.12 4.38
C VAL A 35 2.49 -4.82 4.14
N PHE A 36 1.72 -4.60 5.21
CA PHE A 36 0.31 -4.19 5.10
C PHE A 36 0.13 -2.68 5.01
N ARG A 37 1.04 -1.93 5.62
CA ARG A 37 0.95 -0.48 5.67
C ARG A 37 2.35 0.12 5.75
N ASN A 38 2.85 0.58 4.62
CA ASN A 38 4.15 1.26 4.58
C ASN A 38 4.10 2.58 5.38
N PRO A 39 4.88 2.71 6.48
CA PRO A 39 4.93 3.92 7.27
C PRO A 39 5.99 4.91 6.79
N VAL A 40 6.80 4.53 5.79
CA VAL A 40 8.00 5.27 5.38
C VAL A 40 7.69 6.16 4.19
N ASP A 41 7.83 7.47 4.36
CA ASP A 41 7.91 8.41 3.24
C ASP A 41 9.38 8.56 2.80
N ASN A 42 9.64 8.55 1.50
CA ASN A 42 11.00 8.64 0.94
C ASN A 42 11.80 9.86 1.42
N CYS A 43 11.11 10.99 1.63
CA CYS A 43 11.75 12.24 2.03
C CYS A 43 12.23 12.28 3.50
N CYS A 44 11.91 11.26 4.30
CA CYS A 44 12.27 11.21 5.72
C CYS A 44 12.98 9.91 6.11
N ALA A 45 13.49 9.17 5.14
CA ALA A 45 14.15 7.88 5.35
C ALA A 45 15.67 7.96 5.05
N VAL A 46 16.43 7.27 5.88
CA VAL A 46 17.87 7.07 5.70
C VAL A 46 18.17 5.59 5.83
N ALA A 47 18.79 5.00 4.82
CA ALA A 47 19.20 3.60 4.82
C ALA A 47 20.71 3.47 4.68
N ARG A 48 21.29 2.40 5.22
CA ARG A 48 22.72 2.13 5.04
C ARG A 48 23.02 1.82 3.58
N ARG A 49 24.04 2.45 3.04
CA ARG A 49 24.43 2.28 1.64
C ARG A 49 24.66 0.83 1.25
N GLU A 50 25.35 0.06 2.10
CA GLU A 50 25.64 -1.35 1.83
C GLU A 50 24.36 -2.19 1.76
N LEU A 51 23.35 -1.86 2.58
CA LEU A 51 22.05 -2.54 2.57
C LEU A 51 21.29 -2.24 1.28
N VAL A 52 21.29 -0.98 0.85
CA VAL A 52 20.68 -0.55 -0.41
C VAL A 52 21.39 -1.19 -1.61
N ALA A 53 22.72 -1.23 -1.61
CA ALA A 53 23.50 -1.86 -2.68
C ALA A 53 23.19 -3.37 -2.80
N ARG A 54 23.04 -4.06 -1.66
CA ARG A 54 22.62 -5.47 -1.63
C ARG A 54 21.20 -5.65 -2.15
N TYR A 55 20.27 -4.75 -1.81
CA TYR A 55 18.91 -4.78 -2.34
C TYR A 55 18.92 -4.79 -3.87
N TYR A 56 19.63 -3.86 -4.50
CA TYR A 56 19.70 -3.80 -5.97
C TYR A 56 20.38 -5.03 -6.59
N ALA A 57 21.38 -5.59 -5.92
CA ALA A 57 22.07 -6.78 -6.40
C ALA A 57 21.22 -8.08 -6.27
N GLU A 58 20.41 -8.19 -5.23
CA GLU A 58 19.66 -9.42 -4.91
C GLU A 58 18.23 -9.39 -5.45
N VAL A 59 17.54 -8.25 -5.38
CA VAL A 59 16.13 -8.10 -5.76
C VAL A 59 15.98 -7.74 -7.23
N ARG A 60 16.91 -6.93 -7.78
CA ARG A 60 16.90 -6.47 -9.16
C ARG A 60 15.56 -5.83 -9.54
N PRO A 61 15.18 -4.72 -8.91
CA PRO A 61 13.87 -4.10 -9.16
C PRO A 61 13.63 -3.73 -10.62
N GLU A 62 14.70 -3.55 -11.42
CA GLU A 62 14.64 -3.32 -12.86
C GLU A 62 14.08 -4.51 -13.65
N GLU A 63 14.10 -5.71 -13.09
CA GLU A 63 13.49 -6.92 -13.66
C GLU A 63 11.97 -7.01 -13.35
N HIS A 64 11.43 -6.05 -12.60
CA HIS A 64 10.04 -5.99 -12.14
C HIS A 64 9.30 -4.74 -12.66
N PRO A 65 9.12 -4.57 -13.98
CA PRO A 65 8.46 -3.39 -14.55
C PRO A 65 6.98 -3.25 -14.15
N GLU A 66 6.38 -4.32 -13.62
CA GLU A 66 5.02 -4.33 -13.08
C GLU A 66 4.90 -3.63 -11.72
N TRP A 67 6.01 -3.38 -11.02
CA TRP A 67 6.00 -2.65 -9.76
C TRP A 67 5.85 -1.15 -10.00
N LEU A 68 4.76 -0.59 -9.51
CA LEU A 68 4.42 0.83 -9.70
C LEU A 68 5.05 1.76 -8.66
N THR A 69 5.92 1.23 -7.80
CA THR A 69 6.71 1.98 -6.83
C THR A 69 8.05 1.28 -6.63
N ASP A 70 9.10 2.06 -6.46
CA ASP A 70 10.47 1.61 -6.26
C ASP A 70 10.91 1.65 -4.79
N ASP A 71 10.21 2.43 -3.97
CA ASP A 71 10.55 2.66 -2.57
C ASP A 71 10.04 1.55 -1.64
N GLN A 72 8.80 1.13 -1.78
CA GLN A 72 8.22 0.11 -0.89
C GLN A 72 8.98 -1.22 -0.90
N PRO A 73 9.36 -1.82 -2.05
CA PRO A 73 10.11 -3.06 -2.03
C PRO A 73 11.45 -2.91 -1.32
N MET A 74 12.12 -1.77 -1.46
CA MET A 74 13.38 -1.48 -0.78
C MET A 74 13.19 -1.40 0.74
N TRP A 75 12.14 -0.71 1.22
CA TRP A 75 11.87 -0.62 2.65
C TRP A 75 11.50 -1.97 3.27
N LEU A 76 10.70 -2.77 2.58
CA LEU A 76 10.34 -4.12 3.00
C LEU A 76 11.56 -5.03 3.06
N TRP A 77 12.44 -4.94 2.07
CA TRP A 77 13.68 -5.71 2.04
C TRP A 77 14.62 -5.30 3.18
N CYS A 78 14.75 -3.99 3.45
CA CYS A 78 15.51 -3.49 4.59
C CYS A 78 14.95 -4.03 5.91
N ALA A 79 13.63 -4.06 6.09
CA ALA A 79 13.00 -4.58 7.30
C ALA A 79 13.22 -6.09 7.52
N LEU A 80 13.47 -6.84 6.44
CA LEU A 80 13.80 -8.28 6.51
C LEU A 80 15.26 -8.54 6.87
N HIS A 81 16.17 -7.66 6.48
CA HIS A 81 17.61 -7.93 6.54
C HIS A 81 18.37 -7.08 7.58
N ALA A 82 17.70 -6.08 8.16
CA ALA A 82 18.31 -5.21 9.18
C ALA A 82 17.26 -4.68 10.16
N GLY A 83 17.73 -4.07 11.24
CA GLY A 83 16.85 -3.34 12.17
C GLY A 83 16.30 -2.07 11.52
N VAL A 84 15.01 -1.81 11.74
CA VAL A 84 14.36 -0.54 11.37
C VAL A 84 14.20 0.31 12.63
N CYS A 85 14.59 1.57 12.54
CA CYS A 85 14.45 2.54 13.62
C CYS A 85 13.44 3.61 13.22
N PHE A 86 12.65 4.04 14.19
CA PHE A 86 11.76 5.19 14.04
C PHE A 86 12.14 6.27 15.03
N VAL A 87 12.25 7.51 14.55
CA VAL A 87 12.45 8.69 15.37
C VAL A 87 11.18 9.53 15.33
N ASP A 88 10.57 9.74 16.48
CA ASP A 88 9.31 10.47 16.61
C ASP A 88 9.53 11.98 16.56
N ALA A 89 9.94 12.46 15.39
CA ALA A 89 10.15 13.88 15.09
C ALA A 89 9.72 14.16 13.65
N VAL A 90 9.07 15.28 13.42
CA VAL A 90 8.77 15.76 12.07
C VAL A 90 10.02 16.40 11.48
N THR A 91 10.55 15.81 10.41
CA THR A 91 11.78 16.30 9.76
C THR A 91 11.59 16.75 8.32
N ALA A 92 10.43 16.44 7.72
CA ALA A 92 10.16 16.81 6.33
C ALA A 92 8.66 17.14 6.11
N VAL A 93 8.41 17.87 5.05
CA VAL A 93 7.05 18.16 4.57
C VAL A 93 6.87 17.48 3.20
N HIS A 94 5.94 16.54 3.13
CA HIS A 94 5.56 15.88 1.89
C HIS A 94 4.38 16.64 1.24
N ARG A 95 4.63 17.28 0.11
CA ARG A 95 3.59 17.98 -0.66
C ARG A 95 2.75 16.98 -1.43
N VAL A 96 1.46 16.94 -1.13
CA VAL A 96 0.48 16.12 -1.87
C VAL A 96 -0.04 16.94 -3.04
N LEU A 97 0.25 16.47 -4.25
CA LEU A 97 -0.19 17.11 -5.50
C LEU A 97 -1.36 16.34 -6.10
N PRO A 98 -2.35 17.04 -6.72
CA PRO A 98 -3.50 16.38 -7.36
C PRO A 98 -3.11 15.38 -8.46
N ALA A 99 -1.96 15.59 -9.11
CA ALA A 99 -1.44 14.75 -10.18
C ALA A 99 -0.40 13.71 -9.74
N SER A 100 -0.19 13.50 -8.42
CA SER A 100 0.76 12.49 -7.95
C SER A 100 0.30 11.07 -8.31
N VAL A 101 1.26 10.17 -8.53
CA VAL A 101 0.98 8.76 -8.91
C VAL A 101 0.10 8.07 -7.89
N SER A 102 0.37 8.26 -6.61
CA SER A 102 -0.38 7.68 -5.49
C SER A 102 -1.78 8.31 -5.28
N HIS A 103 -2.02 9.51 -5.83
CA HIS A 103 -3.27 10.28 -5.68
C HIS A 103 -3.92 10.61 -7.03
N SER A 104 -3.64 9.81 -8.07
CA SER A 104 -4.25 10.02 -9.39
C SER A 104 -5.77 9.98 -9.26
N GLY A 105 -6.46 11.00 -9.79
CA GLY A 105 -7.93 11.08 -9.81
C GLY A 105 -8.62 9.97 -10.59
N LEU A 106 -7.85 9.18 -11.35
CA LEU A 106 -8.34 8.00 -12.07
C LEU A 106 -8.36 6.79 -11.14
N TYR A 107 -9.54 6.42 -10.65
CA TYR A 107 -9.70 5.30 -9.73
C TYR A 107 -9.09 3.97 -10.24
N ARG A 108 -9.06 3.74 -11.55
CA ARG A 108 -8.43 2.55 -12.15
C ARG A 108 -6.91 2.52 -11.93
N ARG A 109 -6.23 3.67 -12.01
CA ARG A 109 -4.80 3.77 -11.66
C ARG A 109 -4.57 3.52 -10.19
N ARG A 110 -5.47 4.01 -9.34
CA ARG A 110 -5.42 3.74 -7.90
C ARG A 110 -5.57 2.25 -7.58
N ILE A 111 -6.48 1.54 -8.28
CA ILE A 111 -6.61 0.08 -8.13
C ILE A 111 -5.33 -0.64 -8.58
N ALA A 112 -4.77 -0.26 -9.74
CA ALA A 112 -3.53 -0.84 -10.22
C ALA A 112 -2.37 -0.62 -9.23
N PHE A 113 -2.28 0.57 -8.64
CA PHE A 113 -1.28 0.88 -7.62
C PHE A 113 -1.45 0.02 -6.36
N VAL A 114 -2.67 -0.10 -5.84
CA VAL A 114 -2.98 -0.98 -4.69
C VAL A 114 -2.64 -2.45 -5.00
N ASP A 115 -2.98 -2.92 -6.19
CA ASP A 115 -2.64 -4.28 -6.63
C ASP A 115 -1.12 -4.47 -6.65
N SER A 116 -0.37 -3.51 -7.22
CA SER A 116 1.09 -3.53 -7.27
C SER A 116 1.72 -3.57 -5.87
N LEU A 117 1.24 -2.74 -4.93
CA LEU A 117 1.72 -2.76 -3.54
C LEU A 117 1.55 -4.14 -2.89
N CYS A 118 0.41 -4.79 -3.12
CA CYS A 118 0.14 -6.12 -2.59
C CYS A 118 0.96 -7.21 -3.30
N ASP A 119 1.19 -7.08 -4.62
CA ASP A 119 2.02 -8.02 -5.38
C ASP A 119 3.49 -7.95 -4.95
N ILE A 120 4.03 -6.74 -4.71
CA ILE A 120 5.34 -6.53 -4.07
C ILE A 120 5.39 -7.22 -2.71
N GLY A 121 4.38 -6.99 -1.86
CA GLY A 121 4.32 -7.60 -0.54
C GLY A 121 4.27 -9.13 -0.60
N LEU A 122 3.47 -9.70 -1.52
CA LEU A 122 3.38 -11.15 -1.74
C LEU A 122 4.71 -11.75 -2.24
N TRP A 123 5.40 -11.05 -3.14
CA TRP A 123 6.70 -11.48 -3.65
C TRP A 123 7.75 -11.50 -2.54
N MET A 124 7.85 -10.41 -1.76
CA MET A 124 8.78 -10.31 -0.63
C MET A 124 8.48 -11.32 0.47
N ASP A 125 7.21 -11.47 0.85
CA ASP A 125 6.77 -12.43 1.87
C ASP A 125 7.07 -13.87 1.46
N THR A 126 6.82 -14.23 0.20
CA THR A 126 7.08 -15.58 -0.31
C THR A 126 8.57 -15.88 -0.35
N ARG A 127 9.38 -14.94 -0.82
CA ARG A 127 10.80 -15.16 -1.03
C ARG A 127 11.64 -15.12 0.25
N TYR A 128 11.30 -14.23 1.18
CA TYR A 128 12.15 -13.93 2.33
C TYR A 128 11.50 -14.16 3.70
N HIS A 129 10.17 -14.32 3.76
CA HIS A 129 9.44 -14.41 5.02
C HIS A 129 8.61 -15.69 5.17
N GLY A 130 8.74 -16.63 4.22
CA GLY A 130 8.07 -17.93 4.27
C GLY A 130 6.57 -17.90 4.04
N GLY A 131 6.02 -16.87 3.40
CA GLY A 131 4.61 -16.78 3.03
C GLY A 131 3.66 -16.51 4.21
N ARG A 132 4.16 -16.09 5.36
CA ARG A 132 3.38 -15.91 6.60
C ARG A 132 2.30 -14.82 6.48
N CYS A 133 2.54 -13.80 5.66
CA CYS A 133 1.62 -12.68 5.44
C CYS A 133 0.67 -12.92 4.26
N ARG A 134 0.87 -13.98 3.46
CA ARG A 134 0.17 -14.26 2.21
C ARG A 134 -1.35 -14.13 2.32
N ARG A 135 -1.96 -14.77 3.32
CA ARG A 135 -3.42 -14.75 3.48
C ARG A 135 -3.95 -13.34 3.74
N GLY A 136 -3.28 -12.60 4.62
CA GLY A 136 -3.62 -11.21 4.92
C GLY A 136 -3.47 -10.28 3.71
N LEU A 137 -2.39 -10.46 2.93
CA LEU A 137 -2.13 -9.66 1.73
C LEU A 137 -3.17 -9.89 0.63
N LEU A 138 -3.57 -11.15 0.38
CA LEU A 138 -4.64 -11.46 -0.57
C LEU A 138 -5.98 -10.85 -0.16
N ARG A 139 -6.31 -10.89 1.15
CA ARG A 139 -7.50 -10.23 1.70
C ARG A 139 -7.41 -8.71 1.53
N LYS A 140 -6.28 -8.11 1.89
CA LYS A 140 -6.04 -6.67 1.73
C LYS A 140 -6.17 -6.24 0.27
N ARG A 141 -5.54 -6.96 -0.66
CA ARG A 141 -5.62 -6.68 -2.09
C ARG A 141 -7.06 -6.59 -2.59
N SER A 142 -7.87 -7.59 -2.24
CA SER A 142 -9.28 -7.61 -2.61
C SER A 142 -10.05 -6.48 -1.93
N SER A 143 -9.91 -6.33 -0.61
CA SER A 143 -10.61 -5.33 0.18
C SER A 143 -10.32 -3.90 -0.28
N ASP A 144 -9.05 -3.54 -0.50
CA ASP A 144 -8.65 -2.19 -0.90
C ASP A 144 -9.15 -1.86 -2.32
N ALA A 145 -9.06 -2.82 -3.26
CA ALA A 145 -9.60 -2.63 -4.61
C ALA A 145 -11.12 -2.47 -4.60
N LEU A 146 -11.83 -3.30 -3.83
CA LEU A 146 -13.29 -3.22 -3.67
C LEU A 146 -13.71 -1.92 -2.96
N TRP A 147 -12.90 -1.44 -2.00
CA TRP A 147 -13.11 -0.14 -1.37
C TRP A 147 -13.08 1.00 -2.40
N VAL A 148 -12.07 1.04 -3.25
CA VAL A 148 -11.98 2.04 -4.33
C VAL A 148 -13.18 1.94 -5.28
N LEU A 149 -13.56 0.72 -5.69
CA LEU A 149 -14.71 0.48 -6.56
C LEU A 149 -16.03 0.83 -5.89
N SER A 150 -16.15 0.72 -4.57
CA SER A 150 -17.38 1.08 -3.86
C SER A 150 -17.69 2.56 -3.97
N TYR A 151 -16.68 3.42 -4.11
CA TYR A 151 -16.87 4.87 -4.25
C TYR A 151 -16.89 5.37 -5.71
N HIS A 152 -16.08 4.76 -6.58
CA HIS A 152 -15.78 5.35 -7.90
C HIS A 152 -16.20 4.46 -9.08
N GLY A 153 -16.31 3.14 -8.89
CA GLY A 153 -16.64 2.21 -9.97
C GLY A 153 -18.14 1.95 -10.13
N GLY A 154 -18.55 1.25 -11.18
CA GLY A 154 -19.89 0.70 -11.35
C GLY A 154 -20.13 -0.55 -10.50
N VAL A 155 -21.41 -0.93 -10.27
CA VAL A 155 -21.76 -2.20 -9.57
C VAL A 155 -21.25 -3.40 -10.35
N GLY A 156 -21.34 -3.38 -11.68
CA GLY A 156 -20.82 -4.45 -12.54
C GLY A 156 -19.30 -4.63 -12.40
N GLU A 157 -18.53 -3.52 -12.36
CA GLU A 157 -17.07 -3.56 -12.15
C GLU A 157 -16.72 -4.12 -10.76
N TYR A 158 -17.50 -3.74 -9.74
CA TYR A 158 -17.33 -4.24 -8.38
C TYR A 158 -17.54 -5.77 -8.33
N LEU A 159 -18.65 -6.25 -8.86
CA LEU A 159 -18.97 -7.69 -8.89
C LEU A 159 -17.98 -8.49 -9.73
N ALA A 160 -17.56 -7.95 -10.88
CA ALA A 160 -16.56 -8.59 -11.74
C ALA A 160 -15.20 -8.70 -11.03
N ARG A 161 -14.78 -7.67 -10.29
CA ARG A 161 -13.55 -7.70 -9.49
C ARG A 161 -13.67 -8.71 -8.37
N TRP A 162 -14.73 -8.64 -7.57
CA TRP A 162 -14.94 -9.54 -6.44
C TRP A 162 -14.97 -11.01 -6.89
N TRP A 163 -15.72 -11.31 -7.97
CA TRP A 163 -15.80 -12.66 -8.51
C TRP A 163 -14.44 -13.16 -9.01
N ARG A 164 -13.68 -12.34 -9.67
CA ARG A 164 -12.30 -12.67 -10.11
C ARG A 164 -11.40 -13.01 -8.92
N ASP A 165 -11.45 -12.22 -7.86
CA ASP A 165 -10.64 -12.43 -6.66
C ASP A 165 -11.06 -13.72 -5.93
N VAL A 166 -12.37 -13.98 -5.80
CA VAL A 166 -12.93 -15.20 -5.21
C VAL A 166 -12.56 -16.44 -6.02
N ARG A 167 -12.63 -16.39 -7.35
CA ARG A 167 -12.23 -17.53 -8.20
C ARG A 167 -10.76 -17.92 -8.00
N ARG A 168 -9.90 -16.96 -7.75
CA ARG A 168 -8.47 -17.19 -7.45
C ARG A 168 -8.21 -17.59 -6.01
N THR A 169 -9.09 -17.16 -5.12
CA THR A 169 -8.92 -17.26 -3.67
C THR A 169 -10.29 -17.51 -3.01
N PRO A 170 -10.84 -18.75 -3.08
CA PRO A 170 -12.22 -19.04 -2.71
C PRO A 170 -12.61 -18.69 -1.26
N TRP A 171 -11.67 -18.75 -0.33
CA TRP A 171 -11.95 -18.40 1.07
C TRP A 171 -12.28 -16.91 1.27
N LEU A 172 -12.07 -16.04 0.28
CA LEU A 172 -12.52 -14.63 0.32
C LEU A 172 -14.05 -14.51 0.40
N LEU A 173 -14.81 -15.55 0.01
CA LEU A 173 -16.26 -15.62 0.26
C LEU A 173 -16.62 -15.56 1.75
N LEU A 174 -15.72 -15.96 2.63
CA LEU A 174 -15.92 -15.91 4.07
C LEU A 174 -15.55 -14.57 4.69
N CYS A 175 -15.02 -13.62 3.89
CA CYS A 175 -14.60 -12.32 4.35
C CYS A 175 -15.74 -11.30 4.24
N PRO A 176 -16.15 -10.67 5.36
CA PRO A 176 -17.33 -9.79 5.37
C PRO A 176 -17.13 -8.48 4.59
N GLU A 177 -15.89 -8.08 4.32
CA GLU A 177 -15.58 -6.81 3.65
C GLU A 177 -16.20 -6.72 2.24
N GLY A 178 -16.17 -7.82 1.47
CA GLY A 178 -16.76 -7.85 0.14
C GLY A 178 -18.28 -7.59 0.16
N TYR A 179 -18.96 -8.13 1.13
CA TYR A 179 -20.41 -7.93 1.29
C TYR A 179 -20.76 -6.56 1.85
N GLY A 180 -20.04 -6.13 2.90
CA GLY A 180 -20.28 -4.84 3.56
C GLY A 180 -20.07 -3.65 2.61
N LEU A 181 -19.01 -3.70 1.80
CA LEU A 181 -18.74 -2.67 0.80
C LEU A 181 -19.77 -2.68 -0.35
N LEU A 182 -20.28 -3.87 -0.73
CA LEU A 182 -21.36 -3.97 -1.71
C LEU A 182 -22.65 -3.35 -1.19
N VAL A 183 -23.06 -3.68 0.03
CA VAL A 183 -24.25 -3.10 0.67
C VAL A 183 -24.11 -1.59 0.75
N LYS A 184 -22.95 -1.09 1.22
CA LYS A 184 -22.65 0.35 1.24
C LYS A 184 -22.83 0.97 -0.15
N LYS A 185 -22.27 0.36 -1.20
CA LYS A 185 -22.37 0.86 -2.57
C LYS A 185 -23.81 0.93 -3.07
N LEU A 186 -24.62 -0.07 -2.76
CA LEU A 186 -26.03 -0.11 -3.17
C LEU A 186 -26.87 0.94 -2.45
N LEU A 187 -26.60 1.17 -1.16
CA LEU A 187 -27.31 2.18 -0.36
C LEU A 187 -26.94 3.62 -0.79
N PHE A 188 -25.66 3.90 -1.08
CA PHE A 188 -25.23 5.24 -1.48
C PHE A 188 -25.55 5.59 -2.94
N ARG A 189 -25.80 4.61 -3.82
CA ARG A 189 -26.23 4.88 -5.20
C ARG A 189 -27.59 5.59 -5.27
N ARG A 190 -28.43 5.50 -4.23
CA ARG A 190 -29.72 6.19 -4.18
C ARG A 190 -29.63 7.72 -4.08
N ASN A 191 -28.47 8.28 -3.71
CA ASN A 191 -28.32 9.71 -3.47
C ASN A 191 -27.63 10.50 -4.60
N THR A 192 -27.12 9.82 -5.65
CA THR A 192 -26.41 10.48 -6.77
C THR A 192 -27.26 10.67 -8.01
N ASP A 193 -28.43 10.03 -8.11
CA ASP A 193 -29.34 10.16 -9.25
C ASP A 193 -30.37 11.30 -9.09
N THR A 194 -30.22 12.13 -8.06
CA THR A 194 -31.12 13.25 -7.76
C THR A 194 -30.43 14.62 -7.73
N ARG A 195 -29.37 14.81 -8.56
CA ARG A 195 -28.83 16.16 -8.79
C ARG A 195 -28.41 16.34 -10.24
#